data_c70f3458850b84afa8cc33e43eb8b588
#
_entry.id   c70f3458850b84afa8cc33e43eb8b588
#
_cell.length_a   1.000
_cell.length_b   1.000
_cell.length_c   1.000
_cell.angle_alpha   90.00
_cell.angle_beta   90.00
_cell.angle_gamma   90.00
#
_symmetry.space_group_name_H-M   'P 1'
#
loop_
_entity.id
_entity.type
_entity.pdbx_description
1 polymer ?
#
loop_
_entity_poly.entity_id
_entity_poly.type
_entity_poly.pdbx_seq_one_letter_code
_entity_poly.pdbx_strand_id
1 'polypeptide(L)'
;MILMGCLLLGGFLIVLMFAGTAGMSMSTNSGSRYDEVILRNNDSKNKISVIDLSGLIASFSVDASGHNMIESLRRQFEWANKDDDVKAILFRINSPGGEVLASDKIADIVRESKKPVISVMGALAASGGYYVAAPSDWIVAHELTITGSIGVIMSGYSIRNLMDKVGVQPIVFKSGKHKDMLSLGKREEDITPEERKIVQDMIDETFERFKKIVREGRDMDNRDTENGESLEENWESFADGRILSGNMALAQGFVDELGDLDTGYERALSLKGISDANLTQYRQPMNLANLFSLFGKSEAKEIKIDLGVDIPKLKAGRLYFLSPTLLY
;
A
#
# COMPACT_ATOMS: atom_id res chain seq x y z
N MET A 1 58.23 -13.16 10.12
CA MET A 1 56.91 -13.84 9.85
C MET A 1 56.22 -14.38 11.12
N ILE A 2 56.89 -14.68 12.23
CA ILE A 2 56.30 -15.22 13.44
C ILE A 2 55.53 -14.16 14.27
N LEU A 3 56.00 -12.90 14.29
CA LEU A 3 55.33 -11.81 15.05
C LEU A 3 53.96 -11.36 14.50
N MET A 4 53.71 -11.49 13.19
CA MET A 4 52.44 -11.08 12.56
C MET A 4 51.31 -12.13 12.78
N GLY A 5 51.70 -13.39 12.97
CA GLY A 5 50.74 -14.47 13.30
C GLY A 5 50.17 -14.37 14.71
N CYS A 6 50.97 -13.92 15.68
CA CYS A 6 50.50 -13.77 17.07
C CYS A 6 49.56 -12.59 17.26
N LEU A 7 49.65 -11.53 16.49
CA LEU A 7 48.73 -10.38 16.54
C LEU A 7 47.33 -10.73 15.97
N LEU A 8 47.27 -11.54 14.91
CA LEU A 8 46.00 -12.00 14.33
C LEU A 8 45.27 -13.04 15.22
N LEU A 9 46.00 -13.93 15.86
CA LEU A 9 45.48 -14.89 16.83
C LEU A 9 44.99 -14.20 18.11
N GLY A 10 45.70 -13.19 18.60
CA GLY A 10 45.32 -12.41 19.77
C GLY A 10 44.06 -11.58 19.51
N GLY A 11 43.92 -10.99 18.33
CA GLY A 11 42.68 -10.25 17.93
C GLY A 11 41.47 -11.15 17.83
N PHE A 12 41.63 -12.36 17.29
CA PHE A 12 40.54 -13.32 17.17
C PHE A 12 40.07 -13.87 18.52
N LEU A 13 40.99 -14.10 19.46
CA LEU A 13 40.67 -14.53 20.82
C LEU A 13 40.00 -13.44 21.67
N ILE A 14 40.34 -12.15 21.45
CA ILE A 14 39.66 -11.02 22.11
C ILE A 14 38.24 -10.88 21.61
N VAL A 15 37.98 -11.05 20.33
CA VAL A 15 36.62 -11.04 19.75
C VAL A 15 35.77 -12.20 20.28
N LEU A 16 36.36 -13.39 20.49
CA LEU A 16 35.67 -14.54 21.07
C LEU A 16 35.42 -14.37 22.58
N MET A 17 36.30 -13.71 23.34
CA MET A 17 36.06 -13.42 24.77
C MET A 17 34.99 -12.35 24.99
N PHE A 18 34.88 -11.33 24.11
CA PHE A 18 33.75 -10.37 24.19
C PHE A 18 32.42 -10.96 23.75
N ALA A 19 32.42 -11.99 22.91
CA ALA A 19 31.20 -12.72 22.56
C ALA A 19 30.71 -13.67 23.69
N GLY A 20 31.60 -14.05 24.63
CA GLY A 20 31.28 -15.01 25.68
C GLY A 20 30.75 -14.42 27.00
N THR A 21 30.85 -13.11 27.23
CA THR A 21 30.42 -12.45 28.47
C THR A 21 29.18 -11.59 28.35
N ALA A 22 28.70 -11.31 27.13
CA ALA A 22 27.37 -10.82 26.91
C ALA A 22 26.43 -12.03 26.87
N GLY A 23 25.95 -12.47 28.02
CA GLY A 23 24.78 -13.34 28.13
C GLY A 23 23.55 -12.60 27.58
N MET A 24 23.54 -12.30 26.29
CA MET A 24 22.34 -11.92 25.56
C MET A 24 21.51 -13.19 25.50
N SER A 25 20.54 -13.28 26.40
CA SER A 25 19.39 -14.14 26.26
C SER A 25 18.81 -13.81 24.87
N MET A 26 19.21 -14.54 23.84
CA MET A 26 18.52 -14.56 22.56
C MET A 26 17.17 -15.21 22.84
N SER A 27 16.19 -14.39 23.25
CA SER A 27 14.80 -14.74 23.13
C SER A 27 14.54 -15.00 21.66
N THR A 28 14.43 -16.26 21.27
CA THR A 28 14.06 -16.73 19.94
C THR A 28 12.56 -16.49 19.66
N ASN A 29 12.02 -15.36 20.12
CA ASN A 29 10.75 -14.86 19.64
C ASN A 29 11.02 -14.07 18.35
N SER A 30 11.11 -14.78 17.23
CA SER A 30 11.22 -14.23 15.89
C SER A 30 9.87 -13.69 15.38
N GLY A 31 9.17 -12.90 16.20
CA GLY A 31 8.15 -11.99 15.75
C GLY A 31 8.88 -10.71 15.33
N SER A 32 8.71 -10.24 14.09
CA SER A 32 9.28 -8.97 13.66
C SER A 32 8.84 -7.88 14.63
N ARG A 33 9.81 -7.37 15.38
CA ARG A 33 9.58 -6.36 16.38
C ARG A 33 9.58 -5.02 15.67
N TYR A 34 8.46 -4.32 15.71
CA TYR A 34 8.44 -2.91 15.39
C TYR A 34 8.74 -2.13 16.66
N ASP A 35 9.50 -1.08 16.53
CA ASP A 35 9.76 -0.12 17.60
C ASP A 35 8.86 1.10 17.39
N GLU A 36 8.21 1.55 18.46
CA GLU A 36 7.51 2.84 18.44
C GLU A 36 8.55 3.96 18.49
N VAL A 37 8.52 4.86 17.53
CA VAL A 37 9.36 6.05 17.48
C VAL A 37 8.50 7.31 17.59
N ILE A 38 8.99 8.29 18.32
CA ILE A 38 8.32 9.59 18.48
C ILE A 38 8.77 10.49 17.32
N LEU A 39 7.82 10.91 16.48
CA LEU A 39 8.05 11.85 15.39
C LEU A 39 7.97 13.32 15.89
N ARG A 40 7.03 13.60 16.81
CA ARG A 40 6.87 14.89 17.48
C ARG A 40 6.59 14.63 18.94
N ASN A 41 7.41 15.19 19.83
CA ASN A 41 7.22 15.11 21.27
C ASN A 41 6.60 16.43 21.79
N ASN A 42 5.42 16.32 22.35
CA ASN A 42 4.69 17.42 22.97
C ASN A 42 4.51 17.21 24.47
N ASP A 43 5.29 16.31 25.08
CA ASP A 43 5.24 15.94 26.51
C ASP A 43 3.84 15.51 26.97
N SER A 44 3.04 14.95 26.06
CA SER A 44 1.68 14.48 26.31
C SER A 44 1.65 12.98 26.61
N LYS A 45 0.67 12.56 27.41
CA LYS A 45 0.35 11.13 27.54
C LYS A 45 -0.40 10.60 26.32
N ASN A 46 -1.17 11.48 25.67
CA ASN A 46 -1.91 11.09 24.49
C ASN A 46 -0.97 10.91 23.31
N LYS A 47 -1.29 9.95 22.45
CA LYS A 47 -0.57 9.67 21.22
C LYS A 47 -1.52 9.72 20.01
N ILE A 48 -1.01 10.15 18.89
CA ILE A 48 -1.60 9.96 17.57
C ILE A 48 -0.60 9.11 16.77
N SER A 49 -1.03 7.94 16.30
CA SER A 49 -0.14 7.01 15.61
C SER A 49 -0.19 7.22 14.11
N VAL A 50 0.96 7.44 13.49
CA VAL A 50 1.09 7.52 12.02
C VAL A 50 1.35 6.12 11.47
N ILE A 51 0.52 5.72 10.51
CA ILE A 51 0.66 4.47 9.77
C ILE A 51 0.79 4.81 8.29
N ASP A 52 1.83 4.31 7.64
CA ASP A 52 2.14 4.64 6.25
C ASP A 52 1.74 3.54 5.28
N LEU A 53 1.07 3.94 4.19
CA LEU A 53 0.90 3.14 2.99
C LEU A 53 1.54 3.87 1.82
N SER A 54 2.61 3.32 1.26
CA SER A 54 3.36 3.93 0.15
C SER A 54 3.64 2.94 -0.96
N GLY A 55 3.60 3.43 -2.21
CA GLY A 55 3.89 2.65 -3.41
C GLY A 55 2.71 1.79 -3.87
N LEU A 56 3.01 0.80 -4.73
CA LEU A 56 2.00 -0.08 -5.32
C LEU A 56 1.38 -1.00 -4.26
N ILE A 57 0.06 -1.03 -4.18
CA ILE A 57 -0.66 -1.96 -3.30
C ILE A 57 -0.58 -3.37 -3.89
N ALA A 58 0.10 -4.28 -3.18
CA ALA A 58 0.32 -5.64 -3.65
C ALA A 58 0.44 -6.65 -2.51
N SER A 59 -0.17 -7.82 -2.70
CA SER A 59 -0.12 -8.93 -1.74
C SER A 59 1.18 -9.75 -1.81
N PHE A 60 1.97 -9.58 -2.86
CA PHE A 60 3.17 -10.37 -3.15
C PHE A 60 4.49 -9.68 -2.78
N SER A 61 4.43 -8.40 -2.42
CA SER A 61 5.60 -7.65 -1.92
C SER A 61 5.75 -7.93 -0.42
N VAL A 62 6.92 -8.39 -0.01
CA VAL A 62 7.25 -8.61 1.40
C VAL A 62 8.27 -7.58 1.86
N ASP A 63 8.08 -7.09 3.06
CA ASP A 63 9.02 -6.18 3.73
C ASP A 63 10.25 -6.93 4.26
N ALA A 64 11.18 -6.20 4.86
CA ALA A 64 12.40 -6.76 5.43
C ALA A 64 12.14 -7.76 6.58
N SER A 65 10.94 -7.77 7.16
CA SER A 65 10.53 -8.72 8.20
C SER A 65 9.84 -9.97 7.65
N GLY A 66 9.68 -10.06 6.32
CA GLY A 66 9.02 -11.18 5.66
C GLY A 66 7.49 -11.07 5.63
N HIS A 67 6.92 -9.93 6.05
CA HIS A 67 5.49 -9.67 5.99
C HIS A 67 5.12 -8.98 4.68
N ASN A 68 3.97 -9.34 4.13
CA ASN A 68 3.40 -8.55 3.03
C ASN A 68 2.77 -7.25 3.58
N MET A 69 2.51 -6.31 2.68
CA MET A 69 1.95 -4.98 3.01
C MET A 69 0.69 -5.08 3.87
N ILE A 70 -0.24 -5.98 3.55
CA ILE A 70 -1.51 -6.15 4.27
C ILE A 70 -1.25 -6.57 5.72
N GLU A 71 -0.36 -7.53 5.91
CA GLU A 71 -0.03 -8.07 7.24
C GLU A 71 0.72 -7.04 8.10
N SER A 72 1.63 -6.29 7.48
CA SER A 72 2.34 -5.19 8.12
C SER A 72 1.38 -4.10 8.60
N LEU A 73 0.45 -3.65 7.74
CA LEU A 73 -0.58 -2.67 8.10
C LEU A 73 -1.50 -3.19 9.20
N ARG A 74 -2.02 -4.42 9.05
CA ARG A 74 -2.89 -5.04 10.05
C ARG A 74 -2.26 -5.02 11.45
N ARG A 75 -0.99 -5.39 11.57
CA ARG A 75 -0.26 -5.37 12.85
C ARG A 75 -0.14 -3.97 13.44
N GLN A 76 0.19 -2.97 12.62
CA GLN A 76 0.31 -1.59 13.07
C GLN A 76 -1.05 -1.05 13.58
N PHE A 77 -2.14 -1.31 12.85
CA PHE A 77 -3.50 -0.97 13.29
C PHE A 77 -3.88 -1.71 14.58
N GLU A 78 -3.57 -3.00 14.70
CA GLU A 78 -3.82 -3.76 15.93
C GLU A 78 -3.07 -3.19 17.14
N TRP A 79 -1.83 -2.78 17.00
CA TRP A 79 -1.07 -2.15 18.09
C TRP A 79 -1.64 -0.79 18.45
N ALA A 80 -1.92 0.07 17.47
CA ALA A 80 -2.55 1.34 17.70
C ALA A 80 -3.91 1.19 18.41
N ASN A 81 -4.70 0.20 18.02
CA ASN A 81 -5.99 -0.09 18.63
C ASN A 81 -5.90 -0.65 20.07
N LYS A 82 -4.79 -1.35 20.40
CA LYS A 82 -4.55 -1.93 21.73
C LYS A 82 -3.92 -0.95 22.73
N ASP A 83 -3.23 0.08 22.25
CA ASP A 83 -2.59 1.08 23.10
C ASP A 83 -3.62 2.13 23.54
N ASP A 84 -3.94 2.16 24.83
CA ASP A 84 -4.93 3.11 25.39
C ASP A 84 -4.48 4.56 25.30
N ASP A 85 -3.18 4.84 25.19
CA ASP A 85 -2.65 6.18 25.02
C ASP A 85 -2.82 6.69 23.59
N VAL A 86 -2.91 5.82 22.60
CA VAL A 86 -3.22 6.19 21.19
C VAL A 86 -4.69 6.58 21.10
N LYS A 87 -4.98 7.83 20.70
CA LYS A 87 -6.33 8.39 20.61
C LYS A 87 -6.90 8.38 19.21
N ALA A 88 -6.05 8.49 18.20
CA ALA A 88 -6.42 8.46 16.78
C ALA A 88 -5.27 7.91 15.94
N ILE A 89 -5.57 7.55 14.70
CA ILE A 89 -4.62 7.05 13.71
C ILE A 89 -4.59 8.02 12.53
N LEU A 90 -3.40 8.52 12.16
CA LEU A 90 -3.17 9.19 10.89
C LEU A 90 -2.70 8.16 9.86
N PHE A 91 -3.58 7.81 8.95
CA PHE A 91 -3.26 6.88 7.86
C PHE A 91 -2.74 7.66 6.65
N ARG A 92 -1.41 7.74 6.52
CA ARG A 92 -0.76 8.50 5.46
C ARG A 92 -0.64 7.65 4.21
N ILE A 93 -1.26 8.09 3.11
CA ILE A 93 -1.37 7.33 1.86
C ILE A 93 -0.63 8.07 0.74
N ASN A 94 0.35 7.40 0.11
CA ASN A 94 1.01 7.87 -1.10
C ASN A 94 1.13 6.71 -2.09
N SER A 95 0.05 6.42 -2.82
CA SER A 95 -0.10 5.22 -3.64
C SER A 95 -0.90 5.47 -4.91
N PRO A 96 -0.47 4.91 -6.04
CA PRO A 96 -1.25 4.90 -7.29
C PRO A 96 -2.40 3.88 -7.26
N GLY A 97 -2.53 3.11 -6.20
CA GLY A 97 -3.40 1.94 -6.12
C GLY A 97 -2.68 0.63 -6.33
N GLY A 98 -3.38 -0.40 -6.79
CA GLY A 98 -2.78 -1.70 -7.01
C GLY A 98 -3.78 -2.85 -7.09
N GLU A 99 -3.42 -3.99 -6.52
CA GLU A 99 -4.21 -5.22 -6.55
C GLU A 99 -5.54 -5.04 -5.81
N VAL A 100 -6.65 -5.40 -6.47
CA VAL A 100 -8.01 -5.25 -5.96
C VAL A 100 -8.18 -5.90 -4.59
N LEU A 101 -7.84 -7.20 -4.48
CA LEU A 101 -8.01 -7.94 -3.23
C LEU A 101 -7.15 -7.38 -2.09
N ALA A 102 -5.94 -6.90 -2.39
CA ALA A 102 -5.08 -6.28 -1.40
C ALA A 102 -5.68 -4.96 -0.90
N SER A 103 -6.19 -4.13 -1.82
CA SER A 103 -6.88 -2.88 -1.48
C SER A 103 -8.13 -3.11 -0.64
N ASP A 104 -8.95 -4.12 -1.00
CA ASP A 104 -10.16 -4.47 -0.26
C ASP A 104 -9.84 -4.91 1.19
N LYS A 105 -8.82 -5.76 1.37
CA LYS A 105 -8.37 -6.17 2.71
C LYS A 105 -7.80 -5.02 3.55
N ILE A 106 -7.13 -4.06 2.93
CA ILE A 106 -6.63 -2.87 3.66
C ILE A 106 -7.80 -1.95 4.02
N ALA A 107 -8.77 -1.76 3.13
CA ALA A 107 -9.98 -1.02 3.44
C ALA A 107 -10.77 -1.64 4.62
N ASP A 108 -10.82 -2.97 4.70
CA ASP A 108 -11.40 -3.66 5.85
C ASP A 108 -10.65 -3.34 7.16
N ILE A 109 -9.30 -3.31 7.14
CA ILE A 109 -8.49 -2.96 8.32
C ILE A 109 -8.81 -1.54 8.79
N VAL A 110 -8.97 -0.58 7.86
CA VAL A 110 -9.34 0.80 8.19
C VAL A 110 -10.72 0.84 8.80
N ARG A 111 -11.72 0.21 8.17
CA ARG A 111 -13.12 0.18 8.62
C ARG A 111 -13.29 -0.49 9.99
N GLU A 112 -12.51 -1.53 10.28
CA GLU A 112 -12.53 -2.28 11.55
C GLU A 112 -11.76 -1.59 12.69
N SER A 113 -11.15 -0.42 12.43
CA SER A 113 -10.43 0.31 13.46
C SER A 113 -11.36 0.71 14.60
N LYS A 114 -10.87 0.55 15.83
CA LYS A 114 -11.61 0.98 17.03
C LYS A 114 -11.34 2.44 17.40
N LYS A 115 -10.40 3.05 16.72
CA LYS A 115 -10.00 4.45 16.93
C LYS A 115 -10.24 5.21 15.65
N PRO A 116 -10.59 6.50 15.74
CA PRO A 116 -10.77 7.32 14.55
C PRO A 116 -9.54 7.25 13.64
N VAL A 117 -9.79 7.06 12.34
CA VAL A 117 -8.79 7.05 11.30
C VAL A 117 -8.93 8.30 10.45
N ILE A 118 -7.90 9.11 10.43
CA ILE A 118 -7.80 10.26 9.55
C ILE A 118 -6.84 9.90 8.42
N SER A 119 -7.34 9.71 7.21
CA SER A 119 -6.50 9.51 6.03
C SER A 119 -5.90 10.84 5.58
N VAL A 120 -4.58 10.89 5.43
CA VAL A 120 -3.84 12.03 4.91
C VAL A 120 -3.18 11.63 3.60
N MET A 121 -3.66 12.21 2.50
CA MET A 121 -3.16 11.91 1.17
C MET A 121 -1.85 12.64 0.88
N GLY A 122 -0.86 11.91 0.34
CA GLY A 122 0.38 12.47 -0.19
C GLY A 122 0.19 13.07 -1.59
N ALA A 123 1.26 13.08 -2.38
CA ALA A 123 1.19 13.57 -3.75
C ALA A 123 0.23 12.74 -4.62
N LEU A 124 0.08 11.45 -4.34
CA LEU A 124 -0.73 10.51 -5.10
C LEU A 124 -1.49 9.56 -4.15
N ALA A 125 -2.83 9.58 -4.21
CA ALA A 125 -3.69 8.63 -3.51
C ALA A 125 -4.88 8.29 -4.40
N ALA A 126 -4.63 7.54 -5.47
CA ALA A 126 -5.59 7.30 -6.55
C ALA A 126 -5.95 5.81 -6.67
N SER A 127 -7.13 5.53 -7.23
CA SER A 127 -7.62 4.19 -7.50
C SER A 127 -7.63 3.34 -6.22
N GLY A 128 -6.87 2.23 -6.12
CA GLY A 128 -6.72 1.48 -4.86
C GLY A 128 -6.27 2.33 -3.67
N GLY A 129 -5.48 3.41 -3.91
CA GLY A 129 -5.08 4.36 -2.87
C GLY A 129 -6.26 5.18 -2.33
N TYR A 130 -7.21 5.56 -3.20
CA TYR A 130 -8.47 6.17 -2.78
C TYR A 130 -9.40 5.15 -2.14
N TYR A 131 -9.45 3.93 -2.69
CA TYR A 131 -10.26 2.82 -2.16
C TYR A 131 -10.00 2.56 -0.68
N VAL A 132 -8.73 2.56 -0.27
CA VAL A 132 -8.33 2.32 1.13
C VAL A 132 -8.54 3.55 2.02
N ALA A 133 -8.58 4.75 1.45
CA ALA A 133 -8.88 5.98 2.18
C ALA A 133 -10.39 6.15 2.44
N ALA A 134 -11.22 5.71 1.51
CA ALA A 134 -12.66 5.96 1.53
C ALA A 134 -13.39 5.59 2.85
N PRO A 135 -13.05 4.46 3.53
CA PRO A 135 -13.70 4.09 4.80
C PRO A 135 -13.16 4.82 6.03
N SER A 136 -12.28 5.82 5.89
CA SER A 136 -11.78 6.61 7.02
C SER A 136 -12.80 7.59 7.55
N ASP A 137 -12.71 7.92 8.84
CA ASP A 137 -13.59 8.91 9.47
C ASP A 137 -13.39 10.32 8.92
N TRP A 138 -12.17 10.63 8.47
CA TRP A 138 -11.83 11.92 7.86
C TRP A 138 -10.74 11.75 6.81
N ILE A 139 -10.84 12.51 5.72
CA ILE A 139 -9.87 12.48 4.63
C ILE A 139 -9.34 13.88 4.36
N VAL A 140 -8.02 14.05 4.48
CA VAL A 140 -7.30 15.29 4.17
C VAL A 140 -6.49 15.07 2.91
N ALA A 141 -6.58 16.00 1.95
CA ALA A 141 -5.77 16.02 0.74
C ALA A 141 -5.16 17.39 0.52
N HIS A 142 -3.95 17.46 -0.02
CA HIS A 142 -3.42 18.73 -0.52
C HIS A 142 -4.15 19.14 -1.81
N GLU A 143 -4.30 20.43 -2.09
CA GLU A 143 -4.96 20.92 -3.30
C GLU A 143 -4.41 20.32 -4.59
N LEU A 144 -3.10 20.03 -4.61
CA LEU A 144 -2.35 19.43 -5.74
C LEU A 144 -2.27 17.90 -5.68
N THR A 145 -2.84 17.25 -4.67
CA THR A 145 -2.90 15.78 -4.62
C THR A 145 -3.61 15.24 -5.84
N ILE A 146 -3.04 14.20 -6.44
CA ILE A 146 -3.72 13.42 -7.47
C ILE A 146 -4.48 12.28 -6.79
N THR A 147 -5.82 12.25 -6.95
CA THR A 147 -6.69 11.25 -6.34
C THR A 147 -7.80 10.79 -7.31
N GLY A 148 -8.89 10.22 -6.82
CA GLY A 148 -9.95 9.68 -7.66
C GLY A 148 -9.51 8.41 -8.38
N SER A 149 -9.58 8.38 -9.71
CA SER A 149 -9.36 7.17 -10.52
C SER A 149 -10.19 5.99 -10.02
N ILE A 150 -11.47 6.27 -9.70
CA ILE A 150 -12.43 5.26 -9.24
C ILE A 150 -12.83 4.42 -10.44
N GLY A 151 -12.20 3.26 -10.56
CA GLY A 151 -12.37 2.38 -11.70
C GLY A 151 -11.54 1.11 -11.57
N VAL A 152 -11.78 0.15 -12.46
CA VAL A 152 -11.14 -1.16 -12.49
C VAL A 152 -10.60 -1.42 -13.88
N ILE A 153 -9.39 -1.91 -13.96
CA ILE A 153 -8.80 -2.33 -15.22
C ILE A 153 -8.25 -3.75 -15.11
N MET A 154 -8.37 -4.50 -16.19
CA MET A 154 -7.62 -5.71 -16.45
C MET A 154 -6.94 -5.57 -17.80
N SER A 155 -5.62 -5.43 -17.82
CA SER A 155 -4.85 -5.29 -19.05
C SER A 155 -4.02 -6.54 -19.33
N GLY A 156 -3.78 -6.79 -20.61
CA GLY A 156 -2.93 -7.86 -21.08
C GLY A 156 -2.35 -7.52 -22.45
N TYR A 157 -1.36 -8.28 -22.87
CA TYR A 157 -0.75 -8.13 -24.20
C TYR A 157 -0.98 -9.39 -25.01
N SER A 158 -1.28 -9.25 -26.32
CA SER A 158 -1.16 -10.34 -27.26
C SER A 158 0.19 -10.24 -27.96
N ILE A 159 1.02 -11.28 -27.82
CA ILE A 159 2.31 -11.37 -28.50
C ILE A 159 2.25 -12.33 -29.69
N ARG A 160 1.05 -12.82 -30.05
CA ARG A 160 0.86 -13.85 -31.06
C ARG A 160 1.46 -13.44 -32.41
N ASN A 161 1.21 -12.23 -32.87
CA ASN A 161 1.73 -11.75 -34.13
C ASN A 161 3.27 -11.64 -34.14
N LEU A 162 3.89 -11.38 -32.98
CA LEU A 162 5.34 -11.41 -32.83
C LEU A 162 5.85 -12.86 -32.91
N MET A 163 5.20 -13.78 -32.23
CA MET A 163 5.55 -15.23 -32.27
C MET A 163 5.51 -15.77 -33.71
N ASP A 164 4.49 -15.40 -34.48
CA ASP A 164 4.38 -15.81 -35.87
C ASP A 164 5.56 -15.28 -36.72
N LYS A 165 5.99 -14.04 -36.52
CA LYS A 165 7.13 -13.42 -37.23
C LYS A 165 8.46 -14.11 -36.96
N VAL A 166 8.64 -14.66 -35.73
CA VAL A 166 9.87 -15.38 -35.37
C VAL A 166 9.77 -16.89 -35.48
N GLY A 167 8.65 -17.39 -36.07
CA GLY A 167 8.45 -18.84 -36.33
C GLY A 167 8.09 -19.64 -35.06
N VAL A 168 7.66 -19.01 -33.97
CA VAL A 168 7.22 -19.68 -32.74
C VAL A 168 5.71 -19.92 -32.81
N GLN A 169 5.27 -21.16 -32.61
CA GLN A 169 3.86 -21.53 -32.60
C GLN A 169 3.47 -22.09 -31.23
N PRO A 170 2.52 -21.50 -30.51
CA PRO A 170 2.01 -22.09 -29.29
C PRO A 170 1.18 -23.34 -29.62
N ILE A 171 1.43 -24.41 -28.90
CA ILE A 171 0.62 -25.63 -28.95
C ILE A 171 -0.16 -25.70 -27.64
N VAL A 172 -1.49 -25.62 -27.72
CA VAL A 172 -2.35 -25.55 -26.53
C VAL A 172 -3.23 -26.81 -26.46
N PHE A 173 -3.06 -27.58 -25.41
CA PHE A 173 -4.00 -28.63 -25.01
C PHE A 173 -4.81 -28.09 -23.80
N LYS A 174 -6.13 -28.08 -23.90
CA LYS A 174 -6.98 -27.50 -22.84
C LYS A 174 -8.18 -28.38 -22.54
N SER A 175 -8.59 -28.35 -21.26
CA SER A 175 -9.87 -28.86 -20.81
C SER A 175 -10.82 -27.66 -20.59
N GLY A 176 -11.92 -27.62 -21.26
CA GLY A 176 -12.88 -26.52 -21.18
C GLY A 176 -12.60 -25.38 -22.16
N LYS A 177 -13.70 -24.82 -22.66
CA LYS A 177 -13.74 -23.87 -23.78
C LYS A 177 -12.90 -22.62 -23.55
N HIS A 178 -12.96 -22.07 -22.33
CA HIS A 178 -12.38 -20.77 -21.98
C HIS A 178 -11.05 -20.85 -21.21
N LYS A 179 -10.42 -22.06 -21.12
CA LYS A 179 -9.21 -22.23 -20.31
C LYS A 179 -8.00 -21.43 -20.81
N ASP A 180 -8.00 -21.03 -22.07
CA ASP A 180 -6.97 -20.22 -22.73
C ASP A 180 -7.37 -18.76 -22.96
N MET A 181 -8.50 -18.32 -22.41
CA MET A 181 -8.85 -16.90 -22.44
C MET A 181 -7.75 -16.11 -21.73
N LEU A 182 -7.42 -14.91 -22.22
CA LEU A 182 -6.33 -14.06 -21.75
C LEU A 182 -4.91 -14.66 -21.97
N SER A 183 -4.76 -15.71 -22.79
CA SER A 183 -3.45 -16.21 -23.16
C SER A 183 -2.69 -15.21 -24.05
N LEU A 184 -1.42 -14.94 -23.72
CA LEU A 184 -0.54 -14.07 -24.52
C LEU A 184 -0.34 -14.60 -25.97
N GLY A 185 -0.49 -15.92 -26.18
CA GLY A 185 -0.39 -16.57 -27.47
C GLY A 185 -1.66 -16.54 -28.31
N LYS A 186 -2.73 -15.88 -27.86
CA LYS A 186 -4.00 -15.72 -28.57
C LYS A 186 -4.02 -14.38 -29.31
N ARG A 187 -4.49 -14.34 -30.56
CA ARG A 187 -4.66 -13.07 -31.28
C ARG A 187 -5.86 -12.31 -30.70
N GLU A 188 -5.88 -11.01 -30.89
CA GLU A 188 -7.02 -10.20 -30.47
C GLU A 188 -8.31 -10.60 -31.19
N GLU A 189 -8.23 -10.87 -32.48
CA GLU A 189 -9.36 -11.35 -33.29
C GLU A 189 -9.89 -12.74 -32.89
N ASP A 190 -9.06 -13.55 -32.21
CA ASP A 190 -9.44 -14.87 -31.71
C ASP A 190 -10.14 -14.81 -30.34
N ILE A 191 -10.16 -13.64 -29.68
CA ILE A 191 -10.88 -13.44 -28.43
C ILE A 191 -12.37 -13.31 -28.74
N THR A 192 -13.13 -14.31 -28.33
CA THR A 192 -14.57 -14.38 -28.64
C THR A 192 -15.38 -13.32 -27.87
N PRO A 193 -16.55 -12.90 -28.40
CA PRO A 193 -17.44 -12.01 -27.64
C PRO A 193 -17.85 -12.53 -26.28
N GLU A 194 -17.98 -13.86 -26.13
CA GLU A 194 -18.30 -14.52 -24.87
C GLU A 194 -17.14 -14.37 -23.85
N GLU A 195 -15.89 -14.55 -24.29
CA GLU A 195 -14.72 -14.33 -23.42
C GLU A 195 -14.58 -12.87 -23.01
N ARG A 196 -14.82 -11.93 -23.93
CA ARG A 196 -14.84 -10.49 -23.62
C ARG A 196 -15.91 -10.18 -22.56
N LYS A 197 -17.10 -10.77 -22.73
CA LYS A 197 -18.19 -10.59 -21.78
C LYS A 197 -17.84 -11.13 -20.38
N ILE A 198 -17.25 -12.31 -20.30
CA ILE A 198 -16.84 -12.90 -19.01
C ILE A 198 -15.87 -11.95 -18.27
N VAL A 199 -14.88 -11.40 -18.96
CA VAL A 199 -13.92 -10.48 -18.37
C VAL A 199 -14.57 -9.16 -17.98
N GLN A 200 -15.45 -8.62 -18.85
CA GLN A 200 -16.16 -7.37 -18.58
C GLN A 200 -17.10 -7.51 -17.37
N ASP A 201 -17.86 -8.61 -17.27
CA ASP A 201 -18.74 -8.87 -16.12
C ASP A 201 -17.95 -8.88 -14.80
N MET A 202 -16.73 -9.45 -14.77
CA MET A 202 -15.86 -9.41 -13.59
C MET A 202 -15.37 -7.99 -13.25
N ILE A 203 -15.06 -7.19 -14.27
CA ILE A 203 -14.67 -5.79 -14.09
C ILE A 203 -15.84 -4.99 -13.54
N ASP A 204 -17.03 -5.17 -14.10
CA ASP A 204 -18.24 -4.45 -13.68
C ASP A 204 -18.63 -4.81 -12.24
N GLU A 205 -18.58 -6.09 -11.86
CA GLU A 205 -18.81 -6.53 -10.47
C GLU A 205 -17.82 -5.88 -9.50
N THR A 206 -16.54 -5.85 -9.87
CA THR A 206 -15.49 -5.24 -9.05
C THR A 206 -15.65 -3.72 -8.96
N PHE A 207 -16.09 -3.09 -10.04
CA PHE A 207 -16.37 -1.65 -10.08
C PHE A 207 -17.55 -1.26 -9.20
N GLU A 208 -18.65 -2.04 -9.23
CA GLU A 208 -19.77 -1.83 -8.32
C GLU A 208 -19.33 -1.97 -6.85
N ARG A 209 -18.43 -2.90 -6.54
CA ARG A 209 -17.83 -3.00 -5.20
C ARG A 209 -17.06 -1.74 -4.84
N PHE A 210 -16.28 -1.17 -5.75
CA PHE A 210 -15.57 0.08 -5.50
C PHE A 210 -16.55 1.21 -5.18
N LYS A 211 -17.55 1.41 -6.01
CA LYS A 211 -18.59 2.44 -5.77
C LYS A 211 -19.30 2.24 -4.43
N LYS A 212 -19.58 0.98 -4.07
CA LYS A 212 -20.16 0.64 -2.78
C LYS A 212 -19.28 1.08 -1.61
N ILE A 213 -17.98 0.78 -1.64
CA ILE A 213 -17.03 1.20 -0.59
C ILE A 213 -16.96 2.72 -0.46
N VAL A 214 -16.94 3.42 -1.59
CA VAL A 214 -16.97 4.90 -1.60
C VAL A 214 -18.26 5.42 -0.97
N ARG A 215 -19.42 4.92 -1.42
CA ARG A 215 -20.71 5.35 -0.89
C ARG A 215 -20.83 5.11 0.61
N GLU A 216 -20.50 3.90 1.08
CA GLU A 216 -20.58 3.54 2.51
C GLU A 216 -19.56 4.30 3.37
N GLY A 217 -18.34 4.50 2.86
CA GLY A 217 -17.26 5.17 3.60
C GLY A 217 -17.44 6.69 3.64
N ARG A 218 -18.16 7.27 2.67
CA ARG A 218 -18.42 8.71 2.61
C ARG A 218 -19.84 9.08 3.10
N ASP A 219 -20.62 8.10 3.57
CA ASP A 219 -21.94 8.33 4.15
C ASP A 219 -21.80 8.95 5.55
N MET A 220 -22.30 10.18 5.70
CA MET A 220 -22.21 10.94 6.95
C MET A 220 -22.93 10.24 8.13
N ASP A 221 -23.99 9.49 7.86
CA ASP A 221 -24.72 8.77 8.88
C ASP A 221 -23.90 7.59 9.46
N ASN A 222 -22.92 7.10 8.70
CA ASN A 222 -22.05 5.99 9.09
C ASN A 222 -20.72 6.44 9.73
N ARG A 223 -20.44 7.74 9.72
CA ARG A 223 -19.19 8.30 10.27
C ARG A 223 -19.46 8.93 11.63
N ASP A 224 -18.62 8.61 12.61
CA ASP A 224 -18.68 9.21 13.96
C ASP A 224 -18.05 10.63 13.94
N THR A 225 -18.41 11.45 12.93
CA THR A 225 -17.89 12.79 12.73
C THR A 225 -18.97 13.75 12.28
N GLU A 226 -19.14 14.82 13.03
CA GLU A 226 -19.94 15.97 12.59
C GLU A 226 -19.11 16.85 11.65
N ASN A 227 -19.74 17.45 10.65
CA ASN A 227 -19.14 18.44 9.72
C ASN A 227 -18.13 17.91 8.68
N GLY A 228 -18.14 16.64 8.34
CA GLY A 228 -17.43 16.16 7.13
C GLY A 228 -18.19 16.50 5.85
N GLU A 229 -17.53 16.36 4.71
CA GLU A 229 -18.15 16.58 3.40
C GLU A 229 -18.95 15.33 2.97
N SER A 230 -20.20 15.54 2.54
CA SER A 230 -21.01 14.50 1.92
C SER A 230 -20.70 14.38 0.43
N LEU A 231 -20.89 13.18 -0.11
CA LEU A 231 -20.83 13.02 -1.57
C LEU A 231 -21.90 13.88 -2.24
N GLU A 232 -21.53 14.58 -3.32
CA GLU A 232 -22.47 15.26 -4.17
C GLU A 232 -23.45 14.27 -4.83
N GLU A 233 -24.66 14.72 -5.14
CA GLU A 233 -25.72 13.86 -5.72
C GLU A 233 -25.25 13.16 -7.01
N ASN A 234 -24.42 13.82 -7.80
CA ASN A 234 -23.91 13.31 -9.09
C ASN A 234 -22.50 12.70 -9.02
N TRP A 235 -21.99 12.39 -7.82
CA TRP A 235 -20.62 11.88 -7.62
C TRP A 235 -20.27 10.67 -8.50
N GLU A 236 -21.23 9.81 -8.83
CA GLU A 236 -21.00 8.65 -9.71
C GLU A 236 -20.54 9.04 -11.11
N SER A 237 -20.88 10.25 -11.58
CA SER A 237 -20.39 10.76 -12.86
C SER A 237 -18.89 11.07 -12.85
N PHE A 238 -18.29 11.18 -11.67
CA PHE A 238 -16.85 11.34 -11.46
C PHE A 238 -16.14 10.01 -11.15
N ALA A 239 -16.89 8.94 -10.97
CA ALA A 239 -16.40 7.59 -10.75
C ALA A 239 -16.25 6.84 -12.11
N ASP A 240 -15.69 7.47 -13.12
CA ASP A 240 -15.48 6.93 -14.47
C ASP A 240 -14.01 6.57 -14.77
N GLY A 241 -13.19 6.49 -13.73
CA GLY A 241 -11.75 6.22 -13.84
C GLY A 241 -10.88 7.47 -13.99
N ARG A 242 -11.50 8.67 -14.07
CA ARG A 242 -10.72 9.93 -14.15
C ARG A 242 -9.96 10.22 -12.87
N ILE A 243 -8.80 10.86 -13.01
CA ILE A 243 -8.07 11.45 -11.89
C ILE A 243 -8.68 12.80 -11.50
N LEU A 244 -8.57 13.14 -10.23
CA LEU A 244 -9.04 14.40 -9.65
C LEU A 244 -7.89 15.09 -8.92
N SER A 245 -7.89 16.42 -8.90
CA SER A 245 -7.08 17.18 -7.94
C SER A 245 -7.73 17.15 -6.56
N GLY A 246 -6.99 17.50 -5.50
CA GLY A 246 -7.56 17.64 -4.16
C GLY A 246 -8.74 18.62 -4.13
N ASN A 247 -8.65 19.76 -4.84
CA ASN A 247 -9.75 20.71 -4.96
C ASN A 247 -11.01 20.09 -5.61
N MET A 248 -10.82 19.33 -6.69
CA MET A 248 -11.95 18.64 -7.36
C MET A 248 -12.55 17.56 -6.45
N ALA A 249 -11.72 16.85 -5.72
CA ALA A 249 -12.15 15.81 -4.81
C ALA A 249 -12.95 16.40 -3.62
N LEU A 250 -12.52 17.53 -3.07
CA LEU A 250 -13.27 18.27 -2.04
C LEU A 250 -14.65 18.71 -2.59
N ALA A 251 -14.68 19.31 -3.76
CA ALA A 251 -15.93 19.78 -4.39
C ALA A 251 -16.93 18.67 -4.68
N GLN A 252 -16.52 17.41 -4.70
CA GLN A 252 -17.39 16.24 -4.92
C GLN A 252 -17.65 15.44 -3.64
N GLY A 253 -17.13 15.87 -2.50
CA GLY A 253 -17.26 15.16 -1.22
C GLY A 253 -16.40 13.90 -1.11
N PHE A 254 -15.41 13.72 -2.01
CA PHE A 254 -14.48 12.59 -1.92
C PHE A 254 -13.43 12.77 -0.83
N VAL A 255 -13.14 14.00 -0.43
CA VAL A 255 -12.29 14.34 0.71
C VAL A 255 -13.01 15.39 1.58
N ASP A 256 -12.63 15.51 2.85
CA ASP A 256 -13.31 16.39 3.81
C ASP A 256 -12.62 17.74 3.97
N GLU A 257 -11.33 17.81 3.74
CA GLU A 257 -10.54 18.99 4.05
C GLU A 257 -9.29 19.08 3.17
N LEU A 258 -8.90 20.31 2.83
CA LEU A 258 -7.63 20.56 2.16
C LEU A 258 -6.55 20.84 3.20
N GLY A 259 -5.40 20.18 3.05
CA GLY A 259 -4.28 20.36 3.95
C GLY A 259 -3.21 19.28 3.81
N ASP A 260 -2.48 19.09 4.89
CA ASP A 260 -1.34 18.20 4.98
C ASP A 260 -1.38 17.34 6.27
N LEU A 261 -0.22 16.79 6.67
CA LEU A 261 -0.11 16.00 7.89
C LEU A 261 -0.45 16.79 9.16
N ASP A 262 -0.09 18.08 9.20
CA ASP A 262 -0.40 18.94 10.34
C ASP A 262 -1.91 19.22 10.42
N THR A 263 -2.58 19.44 9.30
CA THR A 263 -4.04 19.53 9.23
C THR A 263 -4.71 18.25 9.76
N GLY A 264 -4.22 17.07 9.33
CA GLY A 264 -4.71 15.79 9.83
C GLY A 264 -4.48 15.61 11.33
N TYR A 265 -3.34 16.08 11.84
CA TYR A 265 -3.04 16.05 13.27
C TYR A 265 -4.01 16.94 14.07
N GLU A 266 -4.24 18.18 13.67
CA GLU A 266 -5.22 19.08 14.31
C GLU A 266 -6.64 18.51 14.26
N ARG A 267 -7.01 17.86 13.14
CA ARG A 267 -8.30 17.19 13.02
C ARG A 267 -8.42 16.03 14.01
N ALA A 268 -7.37 15.22 14.18
CA ALA A 268 -7.35 14.15 15.15
C ALA A 268 -7.51 14.64 16.61
N LEU A 269 -6.86 15.74 16.96
CA LEU A 269 -7.03 16.39 18.26
C LEU A 269 -8.49 16.84 18.46
N SER A 270 -9.05 17.51 17.45
CA SER A 270 -10.43 18.02 17.47
C SER A 270 -11.45 16.89 17.63
N LEU A 271 -11.36 15.82 16.84
CA LEU A 271 -12.27 14.67 16.91
C LEU A 271 -12.25 13.98 18.28
N LYS A 272 -11.13 14.02 18.97
CA LYS A 272 -10.99 13.41 20.30
C LYS A 272 -11.20 14.40 21.44
N GLY A 273 -11.39 15.70 21.17
CA GLY A 273 -11.57 16.73 22.18
C GLY A 273 -10.34 16.88 23.10
N ILE A 274 -9.14 16.68 22.58
CA ILE A 274 -7.87 16.79 23.31
C ILE A 274 -7.06 17.96 22.78
N SER A 275 -6.29 18.60 23.66
CA SER A 275 -5.50 19.78 23.29
C SER A 275 -4.13 19.43 22.73
N ASP A 276 -3.63 18.20 22.99
CA ASP A 276 -2.28 17.82 22.64
C ASP A 276 -2.06 16.30 22.64
N ALA A 277 -1.14 15.84 21.79
CA ALA A 277 -0.71 14.44 21.71
C ALA A 277 0.70 14.32 21.13
N ASN A 278 1.47 13.31 21.52
CA ASN A 278 2.69 12.95 20.84
C ASN A 278 2.35 12.29 19.49
N LEU A 279 3.10 12.64 18.44
CA LEU A 279 2.99 11.97 17.15
C LEU A 279 3.97 10.80 17.14
N THR A 280 3.47 9.58 16.96
CA THR A 280 4.27 8.37 17.00
C THR A 280 4.16 7.56 15.72
N GLN A 281 5.09 6.66 15.47
CA GLN A 281 5.10 5.77 14.31
C GLN A 281 5.73 4.43 14.66
N TYR A 282 5.19 3.33 14.15
CA TYR A 282 5.81 2.02 14.25
C TYR A 282 6.83 1.83 13.13
N ARG A 283 8.11 1.65 13.50
CA ARG A 283 9.20 1.39 12.55
C ARG A 283 9.85 0.04 12.81
N GLN A 284 10.22 -0.63 11.74
CA GLN A 284 11.04 -1.83 11.85
C GLN A 284 12.44 -1.44 12.33
N PRO A 285 12.98 -2.13 13.35
CA PRO A 285 14.36 -1.88 13.78
C PRO A 285 15.32 -2.16 12.63
N MET A 286 16.29 -1.29 12.43
CA MET A 286 17.37 -1.56 11.48
C MET A 286 18.14 -2.80 11.94
N ASN A 287 18.02 -3.91 11.23
CA ASN A 287 18.77 -5.11 11.52
C ASN A 287 20.15 -5.00 10.84
N LEU A 288 21.23 -5.05 11.65
CA LEU A 288 22.59 -5.06 11.12
C LEU A 288 22.82 -6.17 10.07
N ALA A 289 22.08 -7.30 10.19
CA ALA A 289 22.13 -8.38 9.19
C ALA A 289 21.65 -7.90 7.79
N ASN A 290 20.70 -6.97 7.73
CA ASN A 290 20.26 -6.36 6.47
C ASN A 290 21.34 -5.41 5.91
N LEU A 291 22.07 -4.72 6.77
CA LEU A 291 23.23 -3.90 6.36
C LEU A 291 24.36 -4.78 5.77
N PHE A 292 24.64 -5.92 6.41
CA PHE A 292 25.61 -6.89 5.90
C PHE A 292 25.16 -7.58 4.61
N SER A 293 23.86 -7.77 4.41
CA SER A 293 23.33 -8.32 3.14
C SER A 293 23.49 -7.36 1.97
N LEU A 294 23.50 -6.05 2.23
CA LEU A 294 23.81 -5.01 1.22
C LEU A 294 25.29 -5.03 0.81
N PHE A 295 26.19 -5.39 1.74
CA PHE A 295 27.63 -5.49 1.47
C PHE A 295 28.07 -6.89 1.03
N GLY A 296 27.27 -7.94 1.32
CA GLY A 296 27.61 -9.35 1.07
C GLY A 296 27.11 -9.91 -0.26
N LYS A 297 26.27 -9.21 -0.98
CA LYS A 297 25.83 -9.63 -2.31
C LYS A 297 26.83 -9.15 -3.38
N SER A 298 27.92 -9.92 -3.51
CA SER A 298 28.69 -9.95 -4.75
C SER A 298 27.85 -10.70 -5.79
N GLU A 299 26.87 -10.03 -6.37
CA GLU A 299 26.13 -10.58 -7.49
C GLU A 299 26.91 -10.37 -8.79
N ALA A 300 26.94 -11.44 -9.60
CA ALA A 300 27.33 -11.33 -10.99
C ALA A 300 26.61 -10.13 -11.63
N LYS A 301 27.38 -9.26 -12.31
CA LYS A 301 26.86 -8.07 -12.99
C LYS A 301 25.73 -8.44 -13.95
N GLU A 302 24.49 -8.42 -13.48
CA GLU A 302 23.36 -8.13 -14.34
C GLU A 302 23.51 -6.67 -14.79
N ILE A 303 23.67 -6.47 -16.07
CA ILE A 303 23.57 -5.12 -16.65
C ILE A 303 22.10 -4.75 -16.58
N LYS A 304 21.68 -4.13 -15.48
CA LYS A 304 20.37 -3.47 -15.40
C LYS A 304 20.51 -2.17 -16.19
N ILE A 305 19.93 -2.16 -17.37
CA ILE A 305 19.68 -0.90 -18.08
C ILE A 305 18.58 -0.20 -17.29
N ASP A 306 18.95 0.70 -16.42
CA ASP A 306 18.03 1.59 -15.72
C ASP A 306 17.52 2.62 -16.73
N LEU A 307 16.31 2.43 -17.21
CA LEU A 307 15.65 3.36 -18.12
C LEU A 307 15.03 4.55 -17.36
N GLY A 308 15.28 4.68 -16.06
CA GLY A 308 14.75 5.78 -15.24
C GLY A 308 13.23 5.71 -15.02
N VAL A 309 12.61 4.59 -15.36
CA VAL A 309 11.18 4.37 -15.17
C VAL A 309 11.00 3.09 -14.35
N ASP A 310 10.59 3.25 -13.12
CA ASP A 310 10.17 2.12 -12.27
C ASP A 310 8.81 1.62 -12.77
N ILE A 311 8.84 0.70 -13.75
CA ILE A 311 7.62 0.07 -14.24
C ILE A 311 7.20 -0.97 -13.20
N PRO A 312 6.03 -0.83 -12.57
CA PRO A 312 5.52 -1.81 -11.62
C PRO A 312 5.38 -3.17 -12.32
N LYS A 313 5.97 -4.22 -11.76
CA LYS A 313 5.84 -5.58 -12.29
C LYS A 313 4.45 -6.13 -11.98
N LEU A 314 3.48 -5.78 -12.78
CA LEU A 314 2.13 -6.31 -12.67
C LEU A 314 2.09 -7.79 -13.10
N LYS A 315 1.37 -8.61 -12.35
CA LYS A 315 1.17 -10.02 -12.70
C LYS A 315 -0.04 -10.14 -13.62
N ALA A 316 0.14 -10.78 -14.75
CA ALA A 316 -0.95 -11.05 -15.68
C ALA A 316 -2.10 -11.84 -15.02
N GLY A 317 -3.34 -11.55 -15.43
CA GLY A 317 -4.53 -12.26 -14.94
C GLY A 317 -5.02 -11.82 -13.57
N ARG A 318 -4.57 -10.67 -13.04
CA ARG A 318 -5.10 -10.05 -11.82
C ARG A 318 -5.83 -8.77 -12.13
N LEU A 319 -6.85 -8.47 -11.33
CA LEU A 319 -7.54 -7.20 -11.34
C LEU A 319 -6.75 -6.17 -10.52
N TYR A 320 -6.68 -4.95 -11.04
CA TYR A 320 -5.97 -3.85 -10.39
C TYR A 320 -6.85 -2.61 -10.32
N PHE A 321 -6.76 -1.94 -9.18
CA PHE A 321 -7.11 -0.54 -9.03
C PHE A 321 -5.81 0.26 -9.23
N LEU A 322 -5.55 0.72 -10.43
CA LEU A 322 -4.34 1.45 -10.80
C LEU A 322 -4.67 2.75 -11.50
N SER A 323 -3.99 3.82 -11.10
CA SER A 323 -4.06 5.07 -11.82
C SER A 323 -3.41 4.92 -13.21
N PRO A 324 -4.02 5.49 -14.27
CA PRO A 324 -3.46 5.45 -15.64
C PRO A 324 -2.04 6.02 -15.75
N THR A 325 -1.62 6.89 -14.83
CA THR A 325 -0.28 7.52 -14.81
C THR A 325 0.87 6.53 -14.64
N LEU A 326 0.59 5.27 -14.31
CA LEU A 326 1.61 4.21 -14.19
C LEU A 326 1.60 3.20 -15.33
N LEU A 327 0.71 3.34 -16.29
CA LEU A 327 0.57 2.36 -17.39
C LEU A 327 1.36 2.75 -18.65
N TYR A 328 1.97 3.94 -18.66
CA TYR A 328 2.74 4.47 -19.81
C TYR A 328 4.09 5.01 -19.39
#